data_cdbd5479de57ce41ea03e31bca86f819
#
_entry.id   cdbd5479de57ce41ea03e31bca86f819
#
_cell.length_a   1.000
_cell.length_b   1.000
_cell.length_c   1.000
_cell.angle_alpha   90.00
_cell.angle_beta   90.00
_cell.angle_gamma   90.00
#
_symmetry.space_group_name_H-M   'P 1'
#
loop_
_entity.id
_entity.type
_entity.pdbx_description
1 polymer ?
#
loop_
_entity_poly.entity_id
_entity_poly.type
_entity_poly.pdbx_seq_one_letter_code
_entity_poly.pdbx_strand_id
1 'polypeptide(L)'
;MHGFTSRMLGLVSLVLLLVGVASADAQSPVTMGGVTAAPGTLASGEFKVAPRPGDDGTTIPFSIINGTKPGPVLALVAGTHGVEYPPILALQRLRTSLDPKTLSGTVLIVHVANMPSFLKRTIYYGPTDGKNLNRVFPGKKDGTLSDRIAEVITHEIIERATHVIDIHCGDGNEWLRPYSYWVVTSAPAVAEASKQMALAFGLDHIVIDTERPTSPGESIYLANTAETRGKSGLTVESGGWGQTDEASIARIERGVAGVLRHLKMRAEGPEPVTQAVWLGPNEVLRSKFTGLLYPVAEPGQTVAKGALIARVTDFHGTLLQEIHSPFAGEVLYVVATPPINEGEPVGFVAERVAGPEWRPKK
;
A
#
# COMPACT_ATOMS: atom_id res chain seq x y z
N MET A 1 -72.94 -56.54 -36.21
CA MET A 1 -73.08 -55.15 -35.98
C MET A 1 -71.76 -54.65 -35.48
N HIS A 2 -71.21 -53.66 -36.13
CA HIS A 2 -69.76 -53.26 -36.13
C HIS A 2 -69.40 -52.49 -34.94
N GLY A 3 -68.33 -52.83 -34.21
CA GLY A 3 -67.69 -52.04 -33.16
C GLY A 3 -66.35 -51.44 -33.63
N PHE A 4 -66.27 -50.15 -33.73
CA PHE A 4 -65.05 -49.39 -34.06
C PHE A 4 -64.17 -49.20 -32.84
N THR A 5 -62.94 -49.70 -32.87
CA THR A 5 -61.92 -49.42 -31.86
C THR A 5 -61.03 -48.32 -32.38
N SER A 6 -61.09 -47.18 -31.72
CA SER A 6 -60.20 -46.04 -31.95
C SER A 6 -58.90 -46.22 -31.18
N ARG A 7 -57.75 -46.22 -31.88
CA ARG A 7 -56.40 -46.21 -31.29
C ARG A 7 -55.95 -44.73 -31.17
N MET A 8 -55.79 -44.23 -29.93
CA MET A 8 -55.13 -42.99 -29.62
C MET A 8 -53.60 -43.18 -29.66
N LEU A 9 -52.94 -42.54 -30.63
CA LEU A 9 -51.48 -42.36 -30.60
C LEU A 9 -51.15 -41.21 -29.67
N GLY A 10 -50.46 -41.53 -28.57
CA GLY A 10 -49.87 -40.51 -27.68
C GLY A 10 -48.56 -40.00 -28.27
N LEU A 11 -48.50 -38.73 -28.61
CA LEU A 11 -47.29 -38.00 -28.96
C LEU A 11 -46.54 -37.70 -27.68
N VAL A 12 -45.39 -38.34 -27.45
CA VAL A 12 -44.47 -37.96 -26.36
C VAL A 12 -43.55 -36.87 -26.90
N SER A 13 -43.82 -35.61 -26.50
CA SER A 13 -42.95 -34.49 -26.78
C SER A 13 -41.72 -34.52 -25.82
N LEU A 14 -40.55 -34.84 -26.38
CA LEU A 14 -39.27 -34.77 -25.68
C LEU A 14 -38.85 -33.30 -25.59
N VAL A 15 -39.03 -32.68 -24.43
CA VAL A 15 -38.50 -31.33 -24.15
C VAL A 15 -37.02 -31.49 -23.80
N LEU A 16 -36.13 -31.17 -24.75
CA LEU A 16 -34.69 -31.00 -24.48
C LEU A 16 -34.49 -29.70 -23.69
N LEU A 17 -34.26 -29.83 -22.38
CA LEU A 17 -33.71 -28.74 -21.58
C LEU A 17 -32.24 -28.48 -22.02
N LEU A 18 -32.03 -27.45 -22.84
CA LEU A 18 -30.71 -26.89 -23.05
C LEU A 18 -30.29 -26.18 -21.75
N VAL A 19 -29.55 -26.89 -20.90
CA VAL A 19 -28.80 -26.24 -19.79
C VAL A 19 -27.70 -25.43 -20.46
N GLY A 20 -27.95 -24.15 -20.60
CA GLY A 20 -26.91 -23.18 -20.99
C GLY A 20 -25.80 -23.23 -19.98
N VAL A 21 -24.68 -23.86 -20.32
CA VAL A 21 -23.42 -23.70 -19.60
C VAL A 21 -23.04 -22.23 -19.78
N ALA A 22 -23.26 -21.41 -18.73
CA ALA A 22 -22.69 -20.05 -18.70
C ALA A 22 -21.16 -20.23 -18.89
N SER A 23 -20.67 -19.84 -20.06
CA SER A 23 -19.22 -19.72 -20.27
C SER A 23 -18.70 -18.76 -19.23
N ALA A 24 -17.84 -19.22 -18.32
CA ALA A 24 -17.09 -18.34 -17.45
C ALA A 24 -16.40 -17.32 -18.38
N ASP A 25 -16.67 -16.02 -18.16
CA ASP A 25 -16.04 -14.98 -18.96
C ASP A 25 -14.53 -15.20 -18.97
N ALA A 26 -13.94 -15.19 -20.17
CA ALA A 26 -12.50 -15.37 -20.31
C ALA A 26 -11.78 -14.09 -19.82
N GLN A 27 -10.62 -14.25 -19.18
CA GLN A 27 -9.78 -13.12 -18.81
C GLN A 27 -9.40 -12.32 -20.07
N SER A 28 -9.51 -11.00 -19.99
CA SER A 28 -9.20 -10.11 -21.11
C SER A 28 -7.74 -9.66 -21.09
N PRO A 29 -7.14 -9.34 -22.25
CA PRO A 29 -5.84 -8.67 -22.29
C PRO A 29 -5.87 -7.34 -21.53
N VAL A 30 -4.79 -7.00 -20.84
CA VAL A 30 -4.62 -5.72 -20.11
C VAL A 30 -3.57 -4.88 -20.81
N THR A 31 -3.95 -3.65 -21.20
CA THR A 31 -3.06 -2.70 -21.88
C THR A 31 -2.85 -1.46 -21.02
N MET A 32 -1.59 -1.09 -20.77
CA MET A 32 -1.18 0.11 -20.05
C MET A 32 0.14 0.63 -20.64
N GLY A 33 0.34 1.94 -20.68
CA GLY A 33 1.60 2.56 -21.15
C GLY A 33 2.09 2.04 -22.50
N GLY A 34 1.18 1.65 -23.40
CA GLY A 34 1.51 1.09 -24.70
C GLY A 34 1.96 -0.39 -24.69
N VAL A 35 1.89 -1.06 -23.55
CA VAL A 35 2.26 -2.48 -23.39
C VAL A 35 1.01 -3.31 -23.09
N THR A 36 0.90 -4.50 -23.71
CA THR A 36 -0.23 -5.42 -23.53
C THR A 36 0.24 -6.74 -22.94
N ALA A 37 -0.39 -7.18 -21.85
CA ALA A 37 -0.28 -8.53 -21.31
C ALA A 37 -1.52 -9.35 -21.69
N ALA A 38 -1.36 -10.38 -22.51
CA ALA A 38 -2.41 -11.35 -22.79
C ALA A 38 -2.73 -12.18 -21.53
N PRO A 39 -3.88 -12.88 -21.45
CA PRO A 39 -4.16 -13.80 -20.36
C PRO A 39 -3.06 -14.84 -20.18
N GLY A 40 -2.65 -15.08 -18.93
CA GLY A 40 -1.58 -16.00 -18.58
C GLY A 40 -0.18 -15.50 -18.93
N THR A 41 0.03 -14.19 -19.15
CA THR A 41 1.33 -13.62 -19.49
C THR A 41 1.72 -12.44 -18.57
N LEU A 42 3.00 -12.12 -18.62
CA LEU A 42 3.62 -10.97 -17.97
C LEU A 42 4.12 -10.01 -19.06
N ALA A 43 3.90 -8.71 -18.85
CA ALA A 43 4.48 -7.64 -19.66
C ALA A 43 5.03 -6.53 -18.76
N SER A 44 6.03 -5.78 -19.22
CA SER A 44 6.61 -4.66 -18.48
C SER A 44 6.84 -3.49 -19.41
N GLY A 45 6.74 -2.29 -18.86
CA GLY A 45 6.92 -1.03 -19.56
C GLY A 45 7.25 0.11 -18.61
N GLU A 46 7.19 1.32 -19.15
CA GLU A 46 7.42 2.55 -18.39
C GLU A 46 6.36 3.59 -18.77
N PHE A 47 5.75 4.23 -17.78
CA PHE A 47 5.02 5.47 -18.04
C PHE A 47 6.02 6.62 -18.15
N LYS A 48 5.79 7.51 -19.11
CA LYS A 48 6.61 8.68 -19.32
C LYS A 48 5.94 9.92 -18.73
N VAL A 49 6.63 10.58 -17.81
CA VAL A 49 6.29 11.92 -17.34
C VAL A 49 7.17 12.90 -18.13
N ALA A 50 6.56 13.62 -19.07
CA ALA A 50 7.31 14.47 -20.00
C ALA A 50 8.07 15.59 -19.28
N PRO A 51 9.25 16.02 -19.77
CA PRO A 51 9.97 17.16 -19.22
C PRO A 51 9.19 18.46 -19.38
N ARG A 52 9.47 19.41 -18.49
CA ARG A 52 8.94 20.78 -18.53
C ARG A 52 10.04 21.79 -18.17
N PRO A 53 9.84 23.08 -18.43
CA PRO A 53 10.76 24.10 -17.93
C PRO A 53 10.98 23.94 -16.42
N GLY A 54 12.24 23.68 -16.04
CA GLY A 54 12.65 23.46 -14.65
C GLY A 54 12.74 22.00 -14.19
N ASP A 55 12.37 21.00 -15.04
CA ASP A 55 12.60 19.57 -14.75
C ASP A 55 12.80 18.73 -16.03
N ASP A 56 13.56 17.66 -15.91
CA ASP A 56 13.87 16.73 -17.01
C ASP A 56 12.78 15.66 -17.24
N GLY A 57 11.65 15.75 -16.54
CA GLY A 57 10.67 14.66 -16.51
C GLY A 57 11.20 13.41 -15.82
N THR A 58 10.53 12.28 -16.03
CA THR A 58 10.97 10.99 -15.50
C THR A 58 10.24 9.83 -16.17
N THR A 59 10.64 8.60 -15.84
CA THR A 59 9.87 7.38 -16.15
C THR A 59 9.44 6.69 -14.87
N ILE A 60 8.33 5.93 -14.95
CA ILE A 60 7.80 5.12 -13.85
C ILE A 60 7.75 3.67 -14.36
N PRO A 61 8.67 2.80 -13.93
CA PRO A 61 8.70 1.40 -14.37
C PRO A 61 7.54 0.61 -13.77
N PHE A 62 6.82 -0.13 -14.62
CA PHE A 62 5.71 -0.96 -14.19
C PHE A 62 5.73 -2.36 -14.81
N SER A 63 4.96 -3.29 -14.22
CA SER A 63 4.68 -4.61 -14.76
C SER A 63 3.20 -4.95 -14.64
N ILE A 64 2.72 -5.75 -15.58
CA ILE A 64 1.37 -6.33 -15.63
C ILE A 64 1.54 -7.84 -15.55
N ILE A 65 1.02 -8.47 -14.52
CA ILE A 65 0.94 -9.93 -14.41
C ILE A 65 -0.53 -10.29 -14.59
N ASN A 66 -0.91 -10.70 -15.80
CA ASN A 66 -2.29 -10.94 -16.16
C ASN A 66 -2.60 -12.45 -16.04
N GLY A 67 -3.49 -12.80 -15.10
CA GLY A 67 -3.89 -14.16 -14.84
C GLY A 67 -4.63 -14.83 -16.00
N THR A 68 -5.01 -16.10 -15.85
CA THR A 68 -5.76 -16.87 -16.87
C THR A 68 -7.27 -16.82 -16.66
N LYS A 69 -7.72 -16.38 -15.49
CA LYS A 69 -9.14 -16.31 -15.10
C LYS A 69 -9.50 -14.89 -14.67
N PRO A 70 -10.75 -14.45 -14.88
CA PRO A 70 -11.24 -13.21 -14.32
C PRO A 70 -11.10 -13.16 -12.80
N GLY A 71 -10.86 -11.98 -12.27
CA GLY A 71 -10.69 -11.77 -10.84
C GLY A 71 -10.37 -10.31 -10.49
N PRO A 72 -10.00 -10.02 -9.23
CA PRO A 72 -9.61 -8.68 -8.81
C PRO A 72 -8.39 -8.15 -9.56
N VAL A 73 -8.25 -6.82 -9.55
CA VAL A 73 -7.03 -6.13 -9.98
C VAL A 73 -6.34 -5.58 -8.74
N LEU A 74 -5.21 -6.16 -8.37
CA LEU A 74 -4.38 -5.75 -7.24
C LEU A 74 -3.22 -4.88 -7.73
N ALA A 75 -3.17 -3.63 -7.30
CA ALA A 75 -2.02 -2.76 -7.54
C ALA A 75 -1.06 -2.80 -6.33
N LEU A 76 0.21 -2.96 -6.62
CA LEU A 76 1.33 -2.93 -5.68
C LEU A 76 2.24 -1.78 -6.08
N VAL A 77 2.45 -0.81 -5.18
CA VAL A 77 3.28 0.36 -5.45
C VAL A 77 4.40 0.45 -4.44
N ALA A 78 5.64 0.62 -4.92
CA ALA A 78 6.84 0.82 -4.10
C ALA A 78 7.65 2.02 -4.58
N GLY A 79 8.59 2.48 -3.76
CA GLY A 79 9.50 3.55 -4.12
C GLY A 79 8.85 4.93 -4.20
N THR A 80 7.82 5.16 -3.41
CA THR A 80 7.22 6.49 -3.21
C THR A 80 8.23 7.44 -2.57
N HIS A 81 9.07 6.96 -1.66
CA HIS A 81 10.25 7.64 -1.15
C HIS A 81 11.53 6.96 -1.67
N GLY A 82 12.61 7.76 -1.79
CA GLY A 82 13.77 7.38 -2.60
C GLY A 82 14.70 6.33 -2.01
N VAL A 83 14.70 6.14 -0.68
CA VAL A 83 15.61 5.23 0.03
C VAL A 83 14.89 4.08 0.72
N GLU A 84 13.64 3.83 0.37
CA GLU A 84 12.84 2.71 0.83
C GLU A 84 13.07 1.47 -0.06
N TYR A 85 14.20 0.80 0.12
CA TYR A 85 14.66 -0.26 -0.77
C TYR A 85 13.96 -1.62 -0.61
N PRO A 86 13.65 -2.13 0.60
CA PRO A 86 13.02 -3.44 0.75
C PRO A 86 11.73 -3.63 -0.06
N PRO A 87 10.79 -2.66 -0.10
CA PRO A 87 9.61 -2.73 -0.97
C PRO A 87 9.95 -2.90 -2.46
N ILE A 88 10.90 -2.12 -2.95
CA ILE A 88 11.34 -2.15 -4.36
C ILE A 88 11.89 -3.54 -4.72
N LEU A 89 12.75 -4.09 -3.86
CA LEU A 89 13.37 -5.40 -4.07
C LEU A 89 12.35 -6.54 -3.96
N ALA A 90 11.41 -6.46 -3.02
CA ALA A 90 10.33 -7.42 -2.88
C ALA A 90 9.45 -7.45 -4.15
N LEU A 91 9.09 -6.28 -4.71
CA LEU A 91 8.29 -6.23 -5.93
C LEU A 91 9.06 -6.72 -7.17
N GLN A 92 10.36 -6.55 -7.24
CA GLN A 92 11.19 -7.17 -8.28
C GLN A 92 11.15 -8.70 -8.21
N ARG A 93 11.27 -9.28 -7.00
CA ARG A 93 11.18 -10.73 -6.78
C ARG A 93 9.78 -11.26 -7.10
N LEU A 94 8.73 -10.60 -6.61
CA LEU A 94 7.35 -10.97 -6.88
C LEU A 94 7.02 -10.98 -8.38
N ARG A 95 7.56 -10.01 -9.13
CA ARG A 95 7.41 -9.98 -10.60
C ARG A 95 7.85 -11.29 -11.27
N THR A 96 8.91 -11.89 -10.78
CA THR A 96 9.49 -13.12 -11.37
C THR A 96 8.96 -14.40 -10.75
N SER A 97 8.47 -14.35 -9.52
CA SER A 97 7.99 -15.53 -8.78
C SER A 97 6.49 -15.79 -8.94
N LEU A 98 5.70 -14.78 -9.31
CA LEU A 98 4.28 -14.95 -9.58
C LEU A 98 4.08 -15.53 -10.99
N ASP A 99 3.62 -16.79 -11.08
CA ASP A 99 3.26 -17.39 -12.35
C ASP A 99 1.87 -16.92 -12.81
N PRO A 100 1.77 -16.14 -13.90
CA PRO A 100 0.49 -15.65 -14.40
C PRO A 100 -0.48 -16.78 -14.78
N LYS A 101 0.01 -17.99 -15.09
CA LYS A 101 -0.83 -19.13 -15.45
C LYS A 101 -1.63 -19.69 -14.26
N THR A 102 -1.20 -19.41 -13.04
CA THR A 102 -1.86 -19.86 -11.81
C THR A 102 -2.73 -18.78 -11.17
N LEU A 103 -2.69 -17.54 -11.69
CA LEU A 103 -3.42 -16.41 -11.14
C LEU A 103 -4.85 -16.29 -11.70
N SER A 104 -5.75 -15.79 -10.84
CA SER A 104 -7.05 -15.21 -11.22
C SER A 104 -6.96 -13.69 -11.03
N GLY A 105 -7.46 -12.92 -12.00
CA GLY A 105 -7.34 -11.45 -12.00
C GLY A 105 -5.98 -10.96 -12.48
N THR A 106 -5.62 -9.75 -12.09
CA THR A 106 -4.41 -9.06 -12.56
C THR A 106 -3.63 -8.46 -11.39
N VAL A 107 -2.30 -8.59 -11.40
CA VAL A 107 -1.42 -7.84 -10.50
C VAL A 107 -0.72 -6.76 -11.32
N LEU A 108 -0.89 -5.50 -10.90
CA LEU A 108 -0.20 -4.33 -11.43
C LEU A 108 0.92 -3.94 -10.46
N ILE A 109 2.15 -3.81 -10.94
CA ILE A 109 3.29 -3.45 -10.11
C ILE A 109 3.88 -2.13 -10.60
N VAL A 110 3.99 -1.15 -9.71
CA VAL A 110 4.86 0.02 -9.87
C VAL A 110 6.13 -0.26 -9.07
N HIS A 111 7.25 -0.45 -9.77
CA HIS A 111 8.50 -0.86 -9.12
C HIS A 111 9.17 0.27 -8.35
N VAL A 112 9.21 1.47 -8.92
CA VAL A 112 9.74 2.68 -8.32
C VAL A 112 8.86 3.85 -8.74
N ALA A 113 8.01 4.33 -7.85
CA ALA A 113 7.09 5.43 -8.13
C ALA A 113 7.82 6.76 -8.34
N ASN A 114 8.87 7.02 -7.54
CA ASN A 114 9.62 8.28 -7.53
C ASN A 114 11.09 8.04 -7.97
N MET A 115 11.29 7.79 -9.26
CA MET A 115 12.62 7.57 -9.83
C MET A 115 13.62 8.70 -9.52
N PRO A 116 13.27 10.00 -9.56
CA PRO A 116 14.19 11.08 -9.18
C PRO A 116 14.69 10.95 -7.74
N SER A 117 13.81 10.67 -6.78
CA SER A 117 14.19 10.47 -5.37
C SER A 117 15.04 9.22 -5.19
N PHE A 118 14.70 8.12 -5.86
CA PHE A 118 15.47 6.87 -5.80
C PHE A 118 16.90 7.07 -6.31
N LEU A 119 17.08 7.66 -7.49
CA LEU A 119 18.41 7.86 -8.09
C LEU A 119 19.26 8.88 -7.32
N LYS A 120 18.63 9.88 -6.68
CA LYS A 120 19.30 10.90 -5.87
C LYS A 120 19.42 10.50 -4.39
N ARG A 121 18.81 9.40 -3.97
CA ARG A 121 18.79 8.91 -2.57
C ARG A 121 18.29 9.96 -1.58
N THR A 122 17.17 10.61 -1.94
CA THR A 122 16.58 11.64 -1.08
C THR A 122 15.56 11.04 -0.12
N ILE A 123 15.59 11.53 1.11
CA ILE A 123 14.67 11.18 2.19
C ILE A 123 13.41 12.03 2.05
N TYR A 124 12.22 11.44 2.06
CA TYR A 124 10.89 12.07 1.99
C TYR A 124 10.60 12.93 0.76
N TYR A 125 11.52 13.79 0.36
CA TYR A 125 11.24 14.86 -0.59
C TYR A 125 11.86 14.62 -1.96
N GLY A 126 11.09 14.93 -3.00
CA GLY A 126 11.57 14.92 -4.38
C GLY A 126 12.68 15.95 -4.58
N PRO A 127 13.81 15.58 -5.21
CA PRO A 127 14.98 16.47 -5.36
C PRO A 127 14.73 17.63 -6.32
N THR A 128 13.67 17.57 -7.11
CA THR A 128 13.35 18.57 -8.15
C THR A 128 12.44 19.68 -7.64
N ASP A 129 11.44 19.34 -6.83
CA ASP A 129 10.39 20.27 -6.41
C ASP A 129 10.21 20.36 -4.90
N GLY A 130 10.99 19.61 -4.10
CA GLY A 130 10.93 19.61 -2.64
C GLY A 130 9.64 19.06 -2.05
N LYS A 131 8.81 18.37 -2.85
CA LYS A 131 7.54 17.81 -2.38
C LYS A 131 7.69 16.37 -1.94
N ASN A 132 6.94 15.99 -0.91
CA ASN A 132 6.72 14.59 -0.59
C ASN A 132 5.66 14.02 -1.55
N LEU A 133 6.04 13.00 -2.35
CA LEU A 133 5.12 12.39 -3.33
C LEU A 133 3.85 11.86 -2.66
N ASN A 134 3.96 11.28 -1.45
CA ASN A 134 2.81 10.78 -0.70
C ASN A 134 2.03 11.88 0.06
N ARG A 135 2.10 13.11 -0.42
CA ARG A 135 1.32 14.28 0.06
C ARG A 135 0.71 15.09 -1.08
N VAL A 136 0.84 14.60 -2.33
CA VAL A 136 0.36 15.33 -3.52
C VAL A 136 -0.63 14.54 -4.36
N PHE A 137 -1.01 13.33 -3.95
CA PHE A 137 -2.09 12.59 -4.61
C PHE A 137 -3.43 13.32 -4.50
N PRO A 138 -4.32 13.22 -5.50
CA PRO A 138 -4.25 12.42 -6.71
C PRO A 138 -3.34 12.97 -7.81
N GLY A 139 -2.62 14.04 -7.55
CA GLY A 139 -1.77 14.70 -8.51
C GLY A 139 -2.46 15.77 -9.34
N LYS A 140 -1.69 16.41 -10.21
CA LYS A 140 -2.16 17.47 -11.12
C LYS A 140 -1.39 17.39 -12.43
N LYS A 141 -2.11 17.28 -13.55
CA LYS A 141 -1.52 17.22 -14.89
C LYS A 141 -0.59 18.39 -15.18
N ASP A 142 -0.93 19.58 -14.72
CA ASP A 142 -0.17 20.82 -14.93
C ASP A 142 0.69 21.24 -13.74
N GLY A 143 0.86 20.35 -12.75
CA GLY A 143 1.65 20.60 -11.56
C GLY A 143 3.15 20.40 -11.74
N THR A 144 3.87 20.43 -10.63
CA THR A 144 5.31 20.13 -10.55
C THR A 144 5.58 18.65 -10.87
N LEU A 145 6.84 18.22 -10.86
CA LEU A 145 7.18 16.84 -11.22
C LEU A 145 6.49 15.82 -10.32
N SER A 146 6.47 16.03 -8.99
CA SER A 146 5.78 15.13 -8.05
C SER A 146 4.26 15.11 -8.28
N ASP A 147 3.63 16.25 -8.57
CA ASP A 147 2.19 16.30 -8.89
C ASP A 147 1.87 15.48 -10.16
N ARG A 148 2.72 15.52 -11.19
CA ARG A 148 2.53 14.77 -12.44
C ARG A 148 2.81 13.28 -12.29
N ILE A 149 3.77 12.90 -11.47
CA ILE A 149 4.01 11.49 -11.10
C ILE A 149 2.77 10.92 -10.41
N ALA A 150 2.24 11.64 -9.40
CA ALA A 150 1.02 11.23 -8.69
C ALA A 150 -0.20 11.13 -9.61
N GLU A 151 -0.34 12.06 -10.56
CA GLU A 151 -1.41 12.04 -11.57
C GLU A 151 -1.35 10.79 -12.45
N VAL A 152 -0.18 10.46 -12.99
CA VAL A 152 0.02 9.25 -13.80
C VAL A 152 -0.29 7.99 -12.99
N ILE A 153 0.20 7.88 -11.76
CA ILE A 153 -0.09 6.71 -10.90
C ILE A 153 -1.59 6.63 -10.58
N THR A 154 -2.24 7.75 -10.35
CA THR A 154 -3.68 7.77 -10.08
C THR A 154 -4.47 7.23 -11.27
N HIS A 155 -4.26 7.76 -12.48
CA HIS A 155 -5.04 7.38 -13.66
C HIS A 155 -4.66 6.02 -14.23
N GLU A 156 -3.35 5.71 -14.30
CA GLU A 156 -2.90 4.47 -14.93
C GLU A 156 -2.93 3.26 -13.99
N ILE A 157 -2.86 3.45 -12.69
CA ILE A 157 -2.77 2.37 -11.71
C ILE A 157 -3.98 2.36 -10.76
N ILE A 158 -4.20 3.43 -9.99
CA ILE A 158 -5.23 3.43 -8.93
C ILE A 158 -6.63 3.28 -9.53
N GLU A 159 -6.95 4.00 -10.59
CA GLU A 159 -8.29 3.95 -11.20
C GLU A 159 -8.60 2.61 -11.85
N ARG A 160 -7.59 1.85 -12.28
CA ARG A 160 -7.74 0.51 -12.87
C ARG A 160 -7.81 -0.60 -11.82
N ALA A 161 -7.30 -0.37 -10.64
CA ALA A 161 -7.26 -1.34 -9.56
C ALA A 161 -8.63 -1.49 -8.86
N THR A 162 -8.86 -2.63 -8.24
CA THR A 162 -9.91 -2.85 -7.24
C THR A 162 -9.34 -2.75 -5.82
N HIS A 163 -8.06 -3.08 -5.67
CA HIS A 163 -7.32 -3.08 -4.41
C HIS A 163 -5.93 -2.48 -4.64
N VAL A 164 -5.44 -1.69 -3.70
CA VAL A 164 -4.15 -1.01 -3.80
C VAL A 164 -3.36 -1.22 -2.51
N ILE A 165 -2.08 -1.59 -2.63
CA ILE A 165 -1.14 -1.61 -1.51
C ILE A 165 -0.02 -0.61 -1.81
N ASP A 166 0.10 0.41 -0.97
CA ASP A 166 1.20 1.36 -0.91
C ASP A 166 2.24 0.80 0.04
N ILE A 167 3.37 0.32 -0.50
CA ILE A 167 4.34 -0.45 0.26
C ILE A 167 5.54 0.43 0.57
N HIS A 168 5.68 0.73 1.86
CA HIS A 168 6.73 1.54 2.45
C HIS A 168 7.63 0.72 3.38
N CYS A 169 8.68 1.35 3.81
CA CYS A 169 9.46 1.01 4.99
C CYS A 169 9.89 2.30 5.70
N GLY A 170 10.51 2.21 6.86
CA GLY A 170 11.19 3.38 7.42
C GLY A 170 12.16 3.95 6.40
N ASP A 171 12.15 5.26 6.23
CA ASP A 171 13.02 5.95 5.27
C ASP A 171 14.51 5.76 5.64
N GLY A 172 15.43 6.30 4.89
CA GLY A 172 16.88 6.10 5.09
C GLY A 172 17.43 6.48 6.46
N ASN A 173 16.66 7.23 7.24
CA ASN A 173 17.01 7.66 8.60
C ASN A 173 16.09 7.06 9.68
N GLU A 174 15.11 6.23 9.35
CA GLU A 174 14.15 5.68 10.29
C GLU A 174 14.41 4.21 10.61
N TRP A 175 14.39 3.88 11.89
CA TRP A 175 14.33 2.54 12.42
C TRP A 175 12.92 2.27 12.89
N LEU A 176 12.25 1.26 12.34
CA LEU A 176 10.86 0.96 12.68
C LEU A 176 10.62 -0.51 13.04
N ARG A 177 9.57 -0.72 13.82
CA ARG A 177 8.85 -1.98 13.93
C ARG A 177 7.89 -2.10 12.74
N PRO A 178 7.76 -3.26 12.07
CA PRO A 178 6.79 -3.42 10.99
C PRO A 178 5.34 -3.25 11.46
N TYR A 179 4.55 -2.45 10.71
CA TYR A 179 3.14 -2.20 10.99
C TYR A 179 2.39 -1.84 9.70
N SER A 180 1.06 -1.78 9.76
CA SER A 180 0.21 -1.29 8.68
C SER A 180 -0.75 -0.22 9.18
N TYR A 181 -1.25 0.61 8.24
CA TYR A 181 -2.35 1.53 8.49
C TYR A 181 -3.64 0.97 7.94
N TRP A 182 -4.68 0.97 8.75
CA TRP A 182 -6.05 0.77 8.33
C TRP A 182 -6.83 2.06 8.46
N VAL A 183 -7.27 2.61 7.31
CA VAL A 183 -8.03 3.85 7.29
C VAL A 183 -9.51 3.56 7.48
N VAL A 184 -10.12 4.24 8.45
CA VAL A 184 -11.55 4.17 8.70
C VAL A 184 -12.26 5.19 7.82
N THR A 185 -12.60 4.77 6.61
CA THR A 185 -13.25 5.64 5.63
C THR A 185 -14.74 5.84 5.94
N SER A 186 -15.36 6.84 5.29
CA SER A 186 -16.80 7.06 5.35
C SER A 186 -17.63 6.00 4.59
N ALA A 187 -16.98 5.15 3.80
CA ALA A 187 -17.58 4.02 3.08
C ALA A 187 -17.34 2.71 3.84
N PRO A 188 -18.31 2.19 4.63
CA PRO A 188 -18.07 1.04 5.52
C PRO A 188 -17.59 -0.23 4.80
N ALA A 189 -18.09 -0.48 3.59
CA ALA A 189 -17.66 -1.65 2.80
C ALA A 189 -16.18 -1.55 2.38
N VAL A 190 -15.71 -0.36 2.02
CA VAL A 190 -14.30 -0.10 1.69
C VAL A 190 -13.43 -0.26 2.94
N ALA A 191 -13.83 0.37 4.06
CA ALA A 191 -13.12 0.26 5.32
C ALA A 191 -13.00 -1.20 5.78
N GLU A 192 -14.08 -2.00 5.68
CA GLU A 192 -14.05 -3.42 6.05
C GLU A 192 -13.12 -4.23 5.12
N ALA A 193 -13.22 -4.03 3.81
CA ALA A 193 -12.36 -4.73 2.86
C ALA A 193 -10.87 -4.37 3.05
N SER A 194 -10.55 -3.09 3.33
CA SER A 194 -9.19 -2.64 3.66
C SER A 194 -8.69 -3.27 4.97
N LYS A 195 -9.55 -3.40 6.00
CA LYS A 195 -9.21 -4.09 7.26
C LYS A 195 -8.86 -5.56 7.01
N GLN A 196 -9.69 -6.27 6.24
CA GLN A 196 -9.45 -7.66 5.91
C GLN A 196 -8.16 -7.83 5.10
N MET A 197 -7.85 -6.87 4.23
CA MET A 197 -6.59 -6.86 3.48
C MET A 197 -5.38 -6.63 4.40
N ALA A 198 -5.49 -5.75 5.41
CA ALA A 198 -4.44 -5.55 6.43
C ALA A 198 -4.18 -6.82 7.24
N LEU A 199 -5.23 -7.49 7.70
CA LEU A 199 -5.13 -8.79 8.41
C LEU A 199 -4.50 -9.87 7.52
N ALA A 200 -4.87 -9.90 6.23
CA ALA A 200 -4.33 -10.85 5.26
C ALA A 200 -2.86 -10.58 4.92
N PHE A 201 -2.43 -9.33 4.92
CA PHE A 201 -1.01 -8.97 4.74
C PHE A 201 -0.15 -9.52 5.88
N GLY A 202 -0.69 -9.59 7.09
CA GLY A 202 -0.11 -10.38 8.17
C GLY A 202 0.91 -9.64 9.04
N LEU A 203 0.96 -8.31 9.01
CA LEU A 203 1.65 -7.54 10.06
C LEU A 203 0.79 -7.52 11.31
N ASP A 204 1.41 -7.80 12.45
CA ASP A 204 0.71 -7.96 13.72
C ASP A 204 0.29 -6.65 14.39
N HIS A 205 0.81 -5.50 13.93
CA HIS A 205 0.46 -4.16 14.43
C HIS A 205 -0.29 -3.39 13.34
N ILE A 206 -1.48 -2.89 13.70
CA ILE A 206 -2.35 -2.15 12.79
C ILE A 206 -2.75 -0.83 13.43
N VAL A 207 -2.31 0.27 12.84
CA VAL A 207 -2.72 1.64 13.23
C VAL A 207 -4.10 1.92 12.65
N ILE A 208 -5.05 2.27 13.52
CA ILE A 208 -6.39 2.70 13.14
C ILE A 208 -6.32 4.19 12.80
N ASP A 209 -6.36 4.53 11.52
CA ASP A 209 -6.28 5.90 11.05
C ASP A 209 -7.69 6.44 10.78
N THR A 210 -8.08 7.46 11.53
CA THR A 210 -9.41 8.10 11.45
C THR A 210 -9.36 9.51 10.91
N GLU A 211 -8.19 10.00 10.50
CA GLU A 211 -7.95 11.40 10.15
C GLU A 211 -7.72 11.64 8.66
N ARG A 212 -7.75 10.57 7.84
CA ARG A 212 -7.53 10.71 6.40
C ARG A 212 -8.68 11.46 5.72
N PRO A 213 -8.38 12.21 4.66
CA PRO A 213 -9.41 12.85 3.84
C PRO A 213 -10.46 11.84 3.35
N THR A 214 -11.72 12.27 3.27
CA THR A 214 -12.85 11.41 2.89
C THR A 214 -13.37 11.66 1.48
N SER A 215 -12.90 12.70 0.81
CA SER A 215 -13.30 13.04 -0.56
C SER A 215 -12.15 12.83 -1.56
N PRO A 216 -12.45 12.44 -2.83
CA PRO A 216 -11.45 12.20 -3.85
C PRO A 216 -10.56 13.40 -4.19
N GLY A 217 -11.10 14.61 -4.08
CA GLY A 217 -10.37 15.85 -4.39
C GLY A 217 -9.41 16.31 -3.27
N GLU A 218 -9.59 15.79 -2.07
CA GLU A 218 -8.81 16.16 -0.88
C GLU A 218 -7.81 15.08 -0.47
N SER A 219 -7.86 13.90 -1.11
CA SER A 219 -6.89 12.84 -0.83
C SER A 219 -5.48 13.33 -1.18
N ILE A 220 -4.52 13.04 -0.30
CA ILE A 220 -3.11 13.43 -0.48
C ILE A 220 -2.15 12.24 -0.38
N TYR A 221 -2.66 11.07 0.00
CA TYR A 221 -1.90 9.83 0.14
C TYR A 221 -2.32 8.82 -0.93
N LEU A 222 -1.40 7.97 -1.38
CA LEU A 222 -1.65 7.00 -2.45
C LEU A 222 -2.78 6.02 -2.10
N ALA A 223 -2.68 5.29 -1.00
CA ALA A 223 -3.71 4.32 -0.58
C ALA A 223 -5.06 5.02 -0.30
N ASN A 224 -5.05 6.18 0.36
CA ASN A 224 -6.28 6.95 0.61
C ASN A 224 -6.93 7.46 -0.69
N THR A 225 -6.14 7.73 -1.73
CA THR A 225 -6.67 8.08 -3.05
C THR A 225 -7.49 6.93 -3.67
N ALA A 226 -7.10 5.68 -3.43
CA ALA A 226 -7.91 4.53 -3.80
C ALA A 226 -9.20 4.45 -2.95
N GLU A 227 -9.09 4.61 -1.65
CA GLU A 227 -10.21 4.49 -0.70
C GLU A 227 -11.30 5.54 -0.96
N THR A 228 -10.92 6.78 -1.20
CA THR A 228 -11.87 7.87 -1.53
C THR A 228 -12.57 7.65 -2.88
N ARG A 229 -12.07 6.72 -3.72
CA ARG A 229 -12.67 6.29 -4.99
C ARG A 229 -13.40 4.96 -4.90
N GLY A 230 -13.70 4.50 -3.68
CA GLY A 230 -14.47 3.27 -3.43
C GLY A 230 -13.68 1.98 -3.62
N LYS A 231 -12.36 2.04 -3.61
CA LYS A 231 -11.44 0.90 -3.75
C LYS A 231 -10.79 0.59 -2.39
N SER A 232 -10.42 -0.66 -2.16
CA SER A 232 -9.70 -1.00 -0.93
C SER A 232 -8.25 -0.51 -1.00
N GLY A 233 -7.79 0.20 0.02
CA GLY A 233 -6.44 0.71 0.18
C GLY A 233 -5.75 0.11 1.41
N LEU A 234 -4.43 -0.05 1.34
CA LEU A 234 -3.60 -0.49 2.45
C LEU A 234 -2.24 0.21 2.35
N THR A 235 -1.76 0.76 3.45
CA THR A 235 -0.37 1.19 3.57
C THR A 235 0.35 0.26 4.55
N VAL A 236 1.53 -0.21 4.17
CA VAL A 236 2.36 -1.10 5.00
C VAL A 236 3.77 -0.53 5.14
N GLU A 237 4.37 -0.78 6.31
CA GLU A 237 5.70 -0.35 6.67
C GLU A 237 6.54 -1.58 7.09
N SER A 238 7.60 -1.90 6.34
CA SER A 238 8.47 -3.05 6.65
C SER A 238 9.90 -2.87 6.19
N GLY A 239 10.82 -2.73 7.13
CA GLY A 239 12.23 -2.41 6.91
C GLY A 239 12.55 -0.95 7.26
N GLY A 240 13.78 -0.52 7.08
CA GLY A 240 14.20 0.85 7.37
C GLY A 240 15.70 1.07 7.17
N TRP A 241 16.19 2.24 7.51
CA TRP A 241 17.61 2.63 7.46
C TRP A 241 18.27 2.53 6.07
N GLY A 242 17.50 2.58 5.00
CA GLY A 242 18.05 2.36 3.67
C GLY A 242 18.73 0.99 3.52
N GLN A 243 18.34 -0.01 4.33
CA GLN A 243 18.86 -1.37 4.29
C GLN A 243 18.13 -2.22 3.26
N THR A 244 18.70 -3.38 2.95
CA THR A 244 18.15 -4.35 2.01
C THR A 244 18.11 -5.74 2.65
N ASP A 245 17.74 -5.79 3.94
CA ASP A 245 17.72 -7.03 4.71
C ASP A 245 16.68 -8.02 4.20
N GLU A 246 17.07 -9.29 4.19
CA GLU A 246 16.25 -10.39 3.67
C GLU A 246 14.95 -10.58 4.46
N ALA A 247 14.97 -10.33 5.77
CA ALA A 247 13.80 -10.51 6.63
C ALA A 247 12.68 -9.53 6.26
N SER A 248 13.03 -8.27 5.96
CA SER A 248 12.08 -7.24 5.53
C SER A 248 11.52 -7.53 4.14
N ILE A 249 12.38 -7.93 3.19
CA ILE A 249 11.98 -8.29 1.83
C ILE A 249 11.03 -9.49 1.87
N ALA A 250 11.40 -10.58 2.53
CA ALA A 250 10.59 -11.78 2.64
C ALA A 250 9.27 -11.55 3.39
N ARG A 251 9.23 -10.61 4.34
CA ARG A 251 8.00 -10.22 5.05
C ARG A 251 7.02 -9.56 4.09
N ILE A 252 7.48 -8.68 3.22
CA ILE A 252 6.64 -8.05 2.18
C ILE A 252 6.13 -9.10 1.18
N GLU A 253 6.99 -9.99 0.69
CA GLU A 253 6.60 -11.06 -0.22
C GLU A 253 5.52 -11.97 0.39
N ARG A 254 5.69 -12.38 1.66
CA ARG A 254 4.67 -13.16 2.39
C ARG A 254 3.38 -12.38 2.56
N GLY A 255 3.46 -11.09 2.87
CA GLY A 255 2.28 -10.23 3.04
C GLY A 255 1.48 -10.13 1.75
N VAL A 256 2.14 -9.89 0.62
CA VAL A 256 1.47 -9.88 -0.69
C VAL A 256 0.86 -11.25 -1.02
N ALA A 257 1.56 -12.36 -0.72
CA ALA A 257 1.02 -13.71 -0.92
C ALA A 257 -0.24 -13.96 -0.07
N GLY A 258 -0.30 -13.44 1.16
CA GLY A 258 -1.48 -13.49 2.01
C GLY A 258 -2.67 -12.72 1.43
N VAL A 259 -2.42 -11.52 0.91
CA VAL A 259 -3.47 -10.73 0.23
C VAL A 259 -3.95 -11.40 -1.04
N LEU A 260 -3.06 -11.94 -1.87
CA LEU A 260 -3.43 -12.69 -3.08
C LEU A 260 -4.33 -13.89 -2.76
N ARG A 261 -4.02 -14.63 -1.68
CA ARG A 261 -4.86 -15.73 -1.21
C ARG A 261 -6.21 -15.23 -0.70
N HIS A 262 -6.23 -14.19 0.12
CA HIS A 262 -7.46 -13.58 0.64
C HIS A 262 -8.40 -13.15 -0.49
N LEU A 263 -7.87 -12.51 -1.52
CA LEU A 263 -8.60 -12.07 -2.71
C LEU A 263 -8.94 -13.22 -3.67
N LYS A 264 -8.59 -14.46 -3.35
CA LYS A 264 -8.78 -15.65 -4.19
C LYS A 264 -8.10 -15.53 -5.56
N MET A 265 -7.04 -14.74 -5.64
CA MET A 265 -6.23 -14.61 -6.84
C MET A 265 -5.26 -15.79 -7.01
N ARG A 266 -4.88 -16.44 -5.90
CA ARG A 266 -4.17 -17.73 -5.87
C ARG A 266 -4.63 -18.56 -4.68
N ALA A 267 -4.39 -19.87 -4.75
CA ALA A 267 -4.79 -20.81 -3.69
C ALA A 267 -3.85 -20.74 -2.47
N GLU A 268 -2.55 -20.63 -2.71
CA GLU A 268 -1.51 -20.64 -1.67
C GLU A 268 -1.25 -19.24 -1.11
N GLY A 269 -0.84 -19.21 0.14
CA GLY A 269 -0.47 -18.01 0.89
C GLY A 269 -0.68 -18.23 2.39
N PRO A 270 -0.09 -17.39 3.24
CA PRO A 270 -0.28 -17.46 4.68
C PRO A 270 -1.74 -17.20 5.08
N GLU A 271 -2.12 -17.70 6.24
CA GLU A 271 -3.39 -17.34 6.87
C GLU A 271 -3.33 -15.90 7.39
N PRO A 272 -4.48 -15.19 7.42
CA PRO A 272 -4.57 -13.88 8.04
C PRO A 272 -4.19 -13.90 9.51
N VAL A 273 -3.67 -12.78 10.02
CA VAL A 273 -3.45 -12.60 11.45
C VAL A 273 -4.79 -12.60 12.19
N THR A 274 -4.88 -13.44 13.22
CA THR A 274 -6.09 -13.57 14.05
C THR A 274 -6.04 -12.75 15.33
N GLN A 275 -4.84 -12.36 15.79
CA GLN A 275 -4.59 -11.59 17.00
C GLN A 275 -3.72 -10.38 16.68
N ALA A 276 -4.30 -9.38 16.02
CA ALA A 276 -3.62 -8.13 15.74
C ALA A 276 -3.57 -7.24 16.99
N VAL A 277 -2.47 -6.53 17.16
CA VAL A 277 -2.35 -5.40 18.09
C VAL A 277 -2.93 -4.17 17.39
N TRP A 278 -4.06 -3.69 17.90
CA TRP A 278 -4.72 -2.50 17.37
C TRP A 278 -4.18 -1.27 18.08
N LEU A 279 -3.81 -0.26 17.28
CA LEU A 279 -3.23 0.99 17.74
C LEU A 279 -4.18 2.13 17.41
N GLY A 280 -4.59 2.90 18.41
CA GLY A 280 -5.58 3.97 18.30
C GLY A 280 -4.92 5.36 18.32
N PRO A 281 -4.98 6.10 19.46
CA PRO A 281 -4.32 7.40 19.55
C PRO A 281 -2.85 7.28 19.18
N ASN A 282 -2.39 8.18 18.32
CA ASN A 282 -1.00 8.16 17.86
C ASN A 282 -0.47 9.58 17.68
N GLU A 283 0.84 9.74 17.77
CA GLU A 283 1.49 11.02 17.59
C GLU A 283 2.88 10.88 16.97
N VAL A 284 3.12 11.66 15.92
CA VAL A 284 4.45 11.87 15.36
C VAL A 284 5.14 12.96 16.18
N LEU A 285 6.09 12.56 17.01
CA LEU A 285 6.90 13.46 17.83
C LEU A 285 7.84 14.26 16.96
N ARG A 286 7.99 15.56 17.23
CA ARG A 286 8.79 16.47 16.41
C ARG A 286 9.81 17.24 17.22
N SER A 287 10.94 17.54 16.59
CA SER A 287 11.95 18.44 17.15
C SER A 287 11.47 19.90 17.09
N LYS A 288 11.76 20.66 18.15
CA LYS A 288 11.58 22.11 18.20
C LYS A 288 12.87 22.86 17.86
N PHE A 289 13.96 22.13 17.60
CA PHE A 289 15.28 22.68 17.38
C PHE A 289 16.00 21.97 16.26
N THR A 290 16.84 22.69 15.54
CA THR A 290 17.86 22.12 14.66
C THR A 290 19.08 21.74 15.48
N GLY A 291 19.63 20.53 15.30
CA GLY A 291 20.77 20.06 16.05
C GLY A 291 21.12 18.59 15.81
N LEU A 292 21.61 17.93 16.85
CA LEU A 292 21.95 16.51 16.85
C LEU A 292 20.92 15.73 17.68
N LEU A 293 20.32 14.73 17.03
CA LEU A 293 19.35 13.83 17.63
C LEU A 293 20.02 12.61 18.24
N TYR A 294 19.60 12.23 19.44
CA TYR A 294 19.97 11.02 20.14
C TYR A 294 18.72 10.25 20.52
N PRO A 295 18.33 9.20 19.76
CA PRO A 295 17.21 8.33 20.15
C PRO A 295 17.57 7.59 21.44
N VAL A 296 16.58 7.45 22.34
CA VAL A 296 16.70 6.73 23.62
C VAL A 296 15.79 5.50 23.63
N ALA A 297 14.59 5.64 23.06
CA ALA A 297 13.66 4.53 22.93
C ALA A 297 13.94 3.73 21.64
N GLU A 298 13.51 2.47 21.64
CA GLU A 298 13.63 1.56 20.49
C GLU A 298 12.26 1.22 19.90
N PRO A 299 12.16 0.97 18.58
CA PRO A 299 10.92 0.49 17.96
C PRO A 299 10.44 -0.82 18.57
N GLY A 300 9.13 -0.91 18.83
CA GLY A 300 8.49 -2.02 19.54
C GLY A 300 8.54 -1.91 21.06
N GLN A 301 9.24 -0.91 21.60
CA GLN A 301 9.28 -0.68 23.04
C GLN A 301 7.93 -0.13 23.54
N THR A 302 7.37 -0.76 24.59
CA THR A 302 6.25 -0.19 25.32
C THR A 302 6.76 0.88 26.30
N VAL A 303 6.15 2.05 26.24
CA VAL A 303 6.55 3.23 27.04
C VAL A 303 5.40 3.75 27.88
N ALA A 304 5.70 4.28 29.05
CA ALA A 304 4.74 5.00 29.88
C ALA A 304 4.56 6.44 29.35
N LYS A 305 3.47 7.09 29.73
CA LYS A 305 3.33 8.56 29.55
C LYS A 305 4.48 9.27 30.24
N GLY A 306 5.12 10.20 29.54
CA GLY A 306 6.27 10.94 30.02
C GLY A 306 7.61 10.20 29.89
N ALA A 307 7.65 8.99 29.33
CA ALA A 307 8.91 8.30 29.05
C ALA A 307 9.75 9.10 28.03
N LEU A 308 11.05 9.16 28.23
CA LEU A 308 11.99 9.82 27.33
C LEU A 308 12.15 9.00 26.06
N ILE A 309 11.89 9.63 24.89
CA ILE A 309 12.01 9.02 23.56
C ILE A 309 13.32 9.40 22.90
N ALA A 310 13.69 10.68 22.97
CA ALA A 310 14.93 11.17 22.36
C ALA A 310 15.43 12.45 23.03
N ARG A 311 16.69 12.81 22.75
CA ARG A 311 17.29 14.09 23.08
C ARG A 311 17.77 14.81 21.85
N VAL A 312 17.70 16.14 21.86
CA VAL A 312 18.30 17.02 20.85
C VAL A 312 19.31 17.91 21.54
N THR A 313 20.53 17.98 21.00
CA THR A 313 21.57 18.89 21.47
C THR A 313 21.92 19.88 20.38
N ASP A 314 22.59 20.98 20.74
CA ASP A 314 23.32 21.81 19.79
C ASP A 314 24.57 21.06 19.27
N PHE A 315 25.31 21.71 18.34
CA PHE A 315 26.53 21.13 17.75
C PHE A 315 27.73 21.09 18.70
N HIS A 316 27.59 21.64 19.92
CA HIS A 316 28.60 21.60 20.98
C HIS A 316 28.24 20.60 22.09
N GLY A 317 27.09 19.91 21.98
CA GLY A 317 26.62 18.91 22.94
C GLY A 317 25.75 19.48 24.06
N THR A 318 25.39 20.77 24.03
CA THR A 318 24.46 21.35 25.00
C THR A 318 23.04 20.83 24.75
N LEU A 319 22.37 20.33 25.77
CA LEU A 319 21.00 19.85 25.68
C LEU A 319 20.03 20.99 25.32
N LEU A 320 19.30 20.84 24.21
CA LEU A 320 18.27 21.78 23.77
C LEU A 320 16.87 21.30 24.12
N GLN A 321 16.61 19.97 23.97
CA GLN A 321 15.28 19.39 24.17
C GLN A 321 15.37 17.95 24.61
N GLU A 322 14.50 17.58 25.56
CA GLU A 322 14.07 16.20 25.78
C GLU A 322 12.68 15.99 25.19
N ILE A 323 12.49 14.91 24.43
CA ILE A 323 11.24 14.56 23.76
C ILE A 323 10.66 13.37 24.47
N HIS A 324 9.47 13.54 25.02
CA HIS A 324 8.79 12.56 25.85
C HIS A 324 7.51 12.05 25.20
N SER A 325 7.13 10.80 25.49
CA SER A 325 5.85 10.22 25.07
C SER A 325 4.67 10.96 25.71
N PRO A 326 3.68 11.42 24.93
CA PRO A 326 2.51 12.14 25.45
C PRO A 326 1.53 11.23 26.18
N PHE A 327 1.58 9.91 25.95
CA PHE A 327 0.73 8.88 26.54
C PHE A 327 1.49 7.57 26.73
N ALA A 328 0.88 6.61 27.41
CA ALA A 328 1.40 5.24 27.47
C ALA A 328 1.09 4.53 26.14
N GLY A 329 2.08 3.91 25.52
CA GLY A 329 1.89 3.32 24.20
C GLY A 329 3.10 2.50 23.76
N GLU A 330 3.22 2.31 22.45
CA GLU A 330 4.30 1.62 21.79
C GLU A 330 5.01 2.53 20.80
N VAL A 331 6.32 2.48 20.79
CA VAL A 331 7.16 3.21 19.81
C VAL A 331 7.14 2.44 18.51
N LEU A 332 6.63 3.03 17.44
CA LEU A 332 6.57 2.39 16.12
C LEU A 332 7.82 2.67 15.30
N TYR A 333 8.32 3.89 15.31
CA TYR A 333 9.63 4.22 14.75
C TYR A 333 10.35 5.31 15.55
N VAL A 334 11.65 5.38 15.36
CA VAL A 334 12.50 6.50 15.75
C VAL A 334 13.41 6.89 14.59
N VAL A 335 13.70 8.19 14.47
CA VAL A 335 14.78 8.66 13.61
C VAL A 335 16.10 8.31 14.28
N ALA A 336 16.96 7.57 13.58
CA ALA A 336 18.16 6.95 14.13
C ALA A 336 19.46 7.59 13.62
N THR A 337 19.35 8.66 12.83
CA THR A 337 20.50 9.43 12.35
C THR A 337 20.61 10.77 13.08
N PRO A 338 21.84 11.26 13.35
CA PRO A 338 22.03 12.44 14.17
C PRO A 338 21.43 13.76 13.63
N PRO A 339 21.45 14.07 12.31
CA PRO A 339 20.93 15.34 11.84
C PRO A 339 19.42 15.44 12.06
N ILE A 340 18.98 16.54 12.66
CA ILE A 340 17.55 16.88 12.83
C ILE A 340 17.35 18.37 12.64
N ASN A 341 16.30 18.75 11.92
CA ASN A 341 15.88 20.14 11.77
C ASN A 341 14.63 20.43 12.61
N GLU A 342 14.43 21.69 12.94
CA GLU A 342 13.21 22.16 13.57
C GLU A 342 11.98 21.73 12.75
N GLY A 343 10.98 21.14 13.41
CA GLY A 343 9.74 20.67 12.80
C GLY A 343 9.82 19.25 12.21
N GLU A 344 11.01 18.65 12.05
CA GLU A 344 11.15 17.29 11.53
C GLU A 344 10.68 16.23 12.52
N PRO A 345 10.16 15.08 12.02
CA PRO A 345 9.77 13.94 12.85
C PRO A 345 10.99 13.34 13.55
N VAL A 346 10.78 12.92 14.80
CA VAL A 346 11.77 12.26 15.65
C VAL A 346 11.40 10.82 15.92
N GLY A 347 10.09 10.55 16.02
CA GLY A 347 9.58 9.22 16.29
C GLY A 347 8.06 9.20 16.26
N PHE A 348 7.49 8.02 16.30
CA PHE A 348 6.06 7.77 16.25
C PHE A 348 5.65 6.85 17.40
N VAL A 349 4.72 7.30 18.22
CA VAL A 349 4.18 6.53 19.35
C VAL A 349 2.69 6.34 19.16
N ALA A 350 2.19 5.13 19.44
CA ALA A 350 0.78 4.81 19.34
C ALA A 350 0.28 4.03 20.58
N GLU A 351 -0.93 4.33 21.02
CA GLU A 351 -1.56 3.66 22.16
C GLU A 351 -2.23 2.36 21.72
N ARG A 352 -2.04 1.28 22.49
CA ARG A 352 -2.75 0.02 22.27
C ARG A 352 -4.21 0.17 22.70
N VAL A 353 -5.11 -0.29 21.84
CA VAL A 353 -6.56 -0.27 22.08
C VAL A 353 -7.15 -1.68 22.04
N ALA A 354 -8.36 -1.86 22.58
CA ALA A 354 -8.96 -3.19 22.75
C ALA A 354 -9.27 -3.91 21.43
N GLY A 355 -9.49 -3.16 20.35
CA GLY A 355 -9.84 -3.77 19.07
C GLY A 355 -10.14 -2.75 17.97
N PRO A 356 -10.53 -3.25 16.79
CA PRO A 356 -10.76 -2.42 15.60
C PRO A 356 -11.97 -1.47 15.74
N GLU A 357 -12.80 -1.66 16.76
CA GLU A 357 -13.97 -0.80 17.02
C GLU A 357 -13.61 0.53 17.69
N TRP A 358 -12.35 0.69 18.08
CA TRP A 358 -11.92 1.95 18.68
C TRP A 358 -12.17 3.13 17.74
N ARG A 359 -12.67 4.21 18.32
CA ARG A 359 -12.81 5.53 17.65
C ARG A 359 -12.41 6.62 18.63
N PRO A 360 -11.86 7.75 18.17
CA PRO A 360 -11.56 8.89 19.03
C PRO A 360 -12.84 9.37 19.70
N LYS A 361 -12.73 9.74 20.98
CA LYS A 361 -13.84 10.42 21.67
C LYS A 361 -14.03 11.80 21.02
N LYS A 362 -15.23 12.09 20.64
CA LYS A 362 -15.62 13.42 20.11
C LYS A 362 -15.48 14.49 21.19
#